data_5d33fbda43f98f68d4ea38ab3832fc7f
#
_entry.id   5d33fbda43f98f68d4ea38ab3832fc7f
#
_cell.length_a   1.000
_cell.length_b   1.000
_cell.length_c   1.000
_cell.angle_alpha   90.00
_cell.angle_beta   90.00
_cell.angle_gamma   90.00
#
_symmetry.space_group_name_H-M   'P 1'
#
loop_
_entity.id
_entity.type
_entity.pdbx_description
1 polymer ?
#
loop_
_entity_poly.entity_id
_entity_poly.type
_entity_poly.pdbx_seq_one_letter_code
_entity_poly.pdbx_strand_id
1 'polypeptide(L)'
;MRPIGGIGGGWLGDKFSNISVLVVALFLASLAMVGLIVFPALNSMGLLIGTVIFIGLMTYAIRGLYWAILDTCNIPLRITGLAIGIVSVVGYLPDAFIPLINGYLTEHFPGAFGYKLYFGYIAFVGLLGTLAALTLRARINRKTSNRTGA
;
A
#
# COMPACT_ATOMS: atom_id res chain seq x y z
N MET A 1 -15.91 0.96 6.35
CA MET A 1 -14.88 0.46 5.42
C MET A 1 -13.69 -0.23 6.10
N ARG A 2 -13.25 0.21 7.28
CA ARG A 2 -12.13 -0.44 8.02
C ARG A 2 -12.27 -1.96 8.21
N PRO A 3 -13.40 -2.52 8.71
CA PRO A 3 -13.51 -3.95 8.94
C PRO A 3 -13.54 -4.75 7.63
N ILE A 4 -14.19 -4.26 6.58
CA ILE A 4 -14.35 -4.98 5.31
C ILE A 4 -13.01 -5.13 4.58
N GLY A 5 -12.23 -4.06 4.48
CA GLY A 5 -10.89 -4.09 3.84
C GLY A 5 -9.89 -4.94 4.63
N GLY A 6 -9.89 -4.83 5.97
CA GLY A 6 -9.00 -5.60 6.84
C GLY A 6 -9.32 -7.10 6.83
N ILE A 7 -10.58 -7.48 6.99
CA ILE A 7 -11.02 -8.89 6.96
C ILE A 7 -10.82 -9.50 5.57
N GLY A 8 -11.21 -8.76 4.51
CA GLY A 8 -11.03 -9.23 3.13
C GLY A 8 -9.56 -9.41 2.76
N GLY A 9 -8.69 -8.44 3.14
CA GLY A 9 -7.25 -8.53 2.91
C GLY A 9 -6.60 -9.67 3.70
N GLY A 10 -6.98 -9.87 4.96
CA GLY A 10 -6.51 -10.98 5.80
C GLY A 10 -6.92 -12.33 5.22
N TRP A 11 -8.19 -12.51 4.88
CA TRP A 11 -8.70 -13.77 4.30
C TRP A 11 -8.03 -14.10 2.95
N LEU A 12 -7.81 -13.11 2.08
CA LEU A 12 -7.05 -13.29 0.85
C LEU A 12 -5.58 -13.62 1.14
N GLY A 13 -4.99 -12.99 2.13
CA GLY A 13 -3.61 -13.25 2.57
C GLY A 13 -3.41 -14.69 3.03
N ASP A 14 -4.34 -15.22 3.83
CA ASP A 14 -4.32 -16.60 4.32
C ASP A 14 -4.47 -17.62 3.19
N LYS A 15 -5.27 -17.29 2.16
CA LYS A 15 -5.54 -18.19 1.03
C LYS A 15 -4.41 -18.21 -0.01
N PHE A 16 -3.74 -17.07 -0.24
CA PHE A 16 -2.75 -16.97 -1.34
C PHE A 16 -1.44 -16.61 -0.67
N SER A 17 -0.81 -16.26 -0.01
CA SER A 17 0.45 -15.72 0.50
C SER A 17 0.33 -14.20 0.75
N ASN A 18 0.49 -13.83 2.00
CA ASN A 18 0.39 -12.44 2.46
C ASN A 18 1.22 -11.47 1.60
N ILE A 19 2.42 -11.87 1.16
CA ILE A 19 3.30 -11.04 0.34
C ILE A 19 2.78 -10.90 -1.09
N SER A 20 2.22 -11.96 -1.67
CA SER A 20 1.67 -11.88 -3.03
C SER A 20 0.45 -10.98 -3.09
N VAL A 21 -0.43 -11.07 -2.10
CA VAL A 21 -1.62 -10.21 -1.98
C VAL A 21 -1.20 -8.76 -1.72
N LEU A 22 -0.16 -8.53 -0.91
CA LEU A 22 0.40 -7.19 -0.69
C LEU A 22 0.91 -6.55 -1.98
N VAL A 23 1.68 -7.29 -2.79
CA VAL A 23 2.19 -6.81 -4.09
C VAL A 23 1.05 -6.40 -5.01
N VAL A 24 0.03 -7.26 -5.14
CA VAL A 24 -1.14 -6.98 -5.99
C VAL A 24 -1.93 -5.79 -5.47
N ALA A 25 -2.16 -5.69 -4.17
CA ALA A 25 -2.89 -4.58 -3.56
C ALA A 25 -2.16 -3.24 -3.74
N LEU A 26 -0.82 -3.20 -3.57
CA LEU A 26 0.00 -2.01 -3.81
C LEU A 26 -0.04 -1.58 -5.28
N PHE A 27 0.08 -2.53 -6.19
CA PHE A 27 0.02 -2.25 -7.62
C PHE A 27 -1.34 -1.71 -8.05
N LEU A 28 -2.43 -2.36 -7.60
CA LEU A 28 -3.80 -1.91 -7.90
C LEU A 28 -4.12 -0.55 -7.28
N ALA A 29 -3.65 -0.29 -6.05
CA ALA A 29 -3.80 1.02 -5.41
C ALA A 29 -3.07 2.11 -6.19
N SER A 30 -1.83 1.84 -6.65
CA SER A 30 -1.06 2.79 -7.46
C SER A 30 -1.73 3.07 -8.81
N LEU A 31 -2.27 2.03 -9.46
CA LEU A 31 -3.01 2.17 -10.71
C LEU A 31 -4.30 2.98 -10.52
N ALA A 32 -5.01 2.77 -9.43
CA ALA A 32 -6.21 3.54 -9.09
C ALA A 32 -5.89 5.03 -8.82
N MET A 33 -4.72 5.35 -8.25
CA MET A 33 -4.26 6.74 -8.11
C MET A 33 -4.01 7.40 -9.46
N VAL A 34 -3.45 6.68 -10.43
CA VAL A 34 -3.34 7.17 -11.81
C VAL A 34 -4.73 7.39 -12.42
N GLY A 35 -5.69 6.51 -12.12
CA GLY A 35 -7.09 6.69 -12.53
C GLY A 35 -7.69 8.01 -12.05
N LEU A 36 -7.41 8.46 -10.84
CA LEU A 36 -7.87 9.76 -10.32
C LEU A 36 -7.31 10.97 -11.10
N ILE A 37 -6.21 10.81 -11.83
CA ILE A 37 -5.66 11.86 -12.69
C ILE A 37 -6.42 11.91 -14.03
N VAL A 38 -6.82 10.74 -14.54
CA VAL A 38 -7.40 10.60 -15.90
C VAL A 38 -8.92 10.71 -15.88
N PHE A 39 -9.61 10.12 -14.91
CA PHE A 39 -11.07 10.02 -14.87
C PHE A 39 -11.83 11.36 -14.76
N PRO A 40 -11.29 12.43 -14.15
CA PRO A 40 -11.95 13.74 -14.20
C PRO A 40 -12.18 14.24 -15.61
N ALA A 41 -11.31 13.88 -16.57
CA ALA A 41 -11.48 14.24 -17.98
C ALA A 41 -12.66 13.51 -18.66
N LEU A 42 -13.15 12.41 -18.08
CA LEU A 42 -14.27 11.64 -18.59
C LEU A 42 -15.64 12.10 -18.06
N ASN A 43 -15.69 13.15 -17.22
CA ASN A 43 -16.91 13.70 -16.60
C ASN A 43 -17.84 12.67 -15.94
N SER A 44 -17.31 11.53 -15.48
CA SER A 44 -18.07 10.46 -14.86
C SER A 44 -17.90 10.47 -13.34
N MET A 45 -18.86 11.07 -12.63
CA MET A 45 -18.87 11.14 -11.18
C MET A 45 -18.88 9.74 -10.52
N GLY A 46 -19.56 8.78 -11.14
CA GLY A 46 -19.62 7.40 -10.65
C GLY A 46 -18.27 6.71 -10.67
N LEU A 47 -17.46 6.91 -11.71
CA LEU A 47 -16.09 6.38 -11.79
C LEU A 47 -15.18 6.98 -10.72
N LEU A 48 -15.30 8.27 -10.45
CA LEU A 48 -14.51 8.94 -9.40
C LEU A 48 -14.86 8.37 -8.03
N ILE A 49 -16.14 8.31 -7.68
CA ILE A 49 -16.59 7.76 -6.39
C ILE A 49 -16.15 6.28 -6.25
N GLY A 50 -16.36 5.48 -7.29
CA GLY A 50 -15.94 4.08 -7.30
C GLY A 50 -14.45 3.91 -7.09
N THR A 51 -13.62 4.74 -7.73
CA THR A 51 -12.16 4.71 -7.58
C THR A 51 -11.72 5.10 -6.17
N VAL A 52 -12.33 6.11 -5.56
CA VAL A 52 -12.03 6.51 -4.17
C VAL A 52 -12.39 5.40 -3.19
N ILE A 53 -13.55 4.76 -3.36
CA ILE A 53 -13.96 3.62 -2.53
C ILE A 53 -12.96 2.46 -2.70
N PHE A 54 -12.55 2.15 -3.92
CA PHE A 54 -11.59 1.10 -4.24
C PHE A 54 -10.22 1.36 -3.60
N ILE A 55 -9.70 2.58 -3.70
CA ILE A 55 -8.45 2.99 -3.05
C ILE A 55 -8.55 2.83 -1.53
N GLY A 56 -9.67 3.24 -0.93
CA GLY A 56 -9.92 3.05 0.50
C GLY A 56 -9.87 1.58 0.91
N LEU A 57 -10.52 0.69 0.16
CA LEU A 57 -10.49 -0.75 0.41
C LEU A 57 -9.07 -1.32 0.30
N MET A 58 -8.33 -0.96 -0.76
CA MET A 58 -6.94 -1.40 -0.95
C MET A 58 -6.02 -0.90 0.17
N THR A 59 -6.17 0.34 0.60
CA THR A 59 -5.37 0.91 1.70
C THR A 59 -5.58 0.15 3.00
N TYR A 60 -6.82 -0.20 3.34
CA TYR A 60 -7.09 -1.00 4.53
C TYR A 60 -6.65 -2.45 4.40
N ALA A 61 -6.72 -3.04 3.22
CA ALA A 61 -6.15 -4.37 2.95
C ALA A 61 -4.63 -4.38 3.14
N ILE A 62 -3.93 -3.39 2.59
CA ILE A 62 -2.48 -3.22 2.75
C ILE A 62 -2.11 -3.08 4.23
N ARG A 63 -2.85 -2.27 5.00
CA ARG A 63 -2.62 -2.10 6.45
C ARG A 63 -2.81 -3.39 7.24
N GLY A 64 -3.73 -4.26 6.87
CA GLY A 64 -3.89 -5.59 7.47
C GLY A 64 -2.74 -6.54 7.11
N LEU A 65 -2.34 -6.54 5.84
CA LEU A 65 -1.34 -7.45 5.31
C LEU A 65 0.07 -7.23 5.84
N TYR A 66 0.51 -5.98 6.06
CA TYR A 66 1.87 -5.76 6.54
C TYR A 66 2.07 -6.24 7.98
N TRP A 67 1.02 -6.23 8.81
CA TRP A 67 1.05 -6.84 10.14
C TRP A 67 1.13 -8.36 10.06
N ALA A 68 0.36 -9.00 9.17
CA ALA A 68 0.40 -10.44 8.94
C ALA A 68 1.76 -10.91 8.40
N ILE A 69 2.46 -10.08 7.61
CA ILE A 69 3.81 -10.38 7.13
C ILE A 69 4.84 -10.34 8.27
N LEU A 70 4.66 -9.49 9.26
CA LEU A 70 5.55 -9.42 10.41
C LEU A 70 5.56 -10.74 11.19
N ASP A 71 4.41 -11.39 11.33
CA ASP A 71 4.30 -12.72 11.96
C ASP A 71 5.05 -13.80 11.17
N THR A 72 5.05 -13.73 9.85
CA THR A 72 5.77 -14.69 8.99
C THR A 72 7.30 -14.51 9.03
N CYS A 73 7.81 -13.40 9.55
CA CYS A 73 9.25 -13.15 9.66
C CYS A 73 9.95 -13.91 10.81
N ASN A 74 9.24 -14.70 11.61
CA ASN A 74 9.79 -15.47 12.74
C ASN A 74 10.70 -14.64 13.66
N ILE A 75 10.25 -13.45 14.05
CA ILE A 75 11.00 -12.54 14.90
C ILE A 75 11.04 -13.10 16.32
N PRO A 76 12.23 -13.24 16.95
CA PRO A 76 12.30 -13.70 18.34
C PRO A 76 11.48 -12.80 19.27
N LEU A 77 10.68 -13.40 20.16
CA LEU A 77 9.81 -12.69 21.10
C LEU A 77 10.52 -11.56 21.85
N ARG A 78 11.81 -11.75 22.15
CA ARG A 78 12.64 -10.77 22.88
C ARG A 78 12.80 -9.43 22.17
N ILE A 79 12.74 -9.39 20.84
CA ILE A 79 12.90 -8.18 20.01
C ILE A 79 11.65 -7.79 19.22
N THR A 80 10.56 -8.54 19.38
CA THR A 80 9.30 -8.30 18.66
C THR A 80 8.77 -6.89 18.93
N GLY A 81 8.83 -6.40 20.17
CA GLY A 81 8.40 -5.04 20.51
C GLY A 81 9.20 -3.96 19.79
N LEU A 82 10.52 -4.13 19.70
CA LEU A 82 11.39 -3.21 18.96
C LEU A 82 11.09 -3.22 17.46
N ALA A 83 10.92 -4.42 16.88
CA ALA A 83 10.57 -4.58 15.47
C ALA A 83 9.23 -3.91 15.14
N ILE A 84 8.19 -4.13 15.96
CA ILE A 84 6.88 -3.47 15.83
C ILE A 84 7.04 -1.95 15.92
N GLY A 85 7.82 -1.45 16.88
CA GLY A 85 8.09 -0.01 17.05
C GLY A 85 8.70 0.61 15.80
N ILE A 86 9.76 0.01 15.25
CA ILE A 86 10.44 0.51 14.04
C ILE A 86 9.49 0.46 12.82
N VAL A 87 8.79 -0.65 12.62
CA VAL A 87 7.83 -0.79 11.51
C VAL A 87 6.70 0.21 11.64
N SER A 88 6.21 0.47 12.85
CA SER A 88 5.17 1.48 13.10
C SER A 88 5.66 2.88 12.76
N VAL A 89 6.85 3.29 13.21
CA VAL A 89 7.41 4.60 12.90
C VAL A 89 7.53 4.79 11.39
N VAL A 90 8.15 3.83 10.69
CA VAL A 90 8.31 3.90 9.23
C VAL A 90 6.97 3.87 8.51
N GLY A 91 6.03 3.04 8.97
CA GLY A 91 4.71 2.89 8.36
C GLY A 91 3.77 4.08 8.54
N TYR A 92 3.88 4.81 9.66
CA TYR A 92 3.06 6.00 9.93
C TYR A 92 3.73 7.33 9.56
N LEU A 93 5.03 7.31 9.28
CA LEU A 93 5.78 8.50 8.87
C LEU A 93 5.15 9.21 7.64
N PRO A 94 4.72 8.49 6.59
CA PRO A 94 4.01 9.11 5.46
C PRO A 94 2.73 9.84 5.86
N ASP A 95 1.97 9.31 6.82
CA ASP A 95 0.71 9.93 7.28
C ASP A 95 0.93 11.35 7.84
N ALA A 96 2.13 11.65 8.35
CA ALA A 96 2.51 12.99 8.81
C ALA A 96 2.94 13.91 7.67
N PHE A 97 3.68 13.39 6.68
CA PHE A 97 4.24 14.21 5.59
C PHE A 97 3.29 14.42 4.41
N ILE A 98 2.42 13.46 4.12
CA ILE A 98 1.47 13.54 3.00
C ILE A 98 0.58 14.78 3.07
N PRO A 99 -0.04 15.15 4.22
CA PRO A 99 -0.83 16.37 4.32
C PRO A 99 -0.02 17.66 4.08
N LEU A 100 1.25 17.70 4.53
CA LEU A 100 2.14 18.84 4.32
C LEU A 100 2.49 19.01 2.83
N ILE A 101 2.81 17.91 2.15
CA ILE A 101 3.09 17.89 0.71
C ILE A 101 1.83 18.32 -0.07
N ASN A 102 0.66 17.82 0.32
CA ASN A 102 -0.60 18.19 -0.32
C ASN A 102 -0.90 19.69 -0.14
N GLY A 103 -0.73 20.22 1.08
CA GLY A 103 -0.91 21.65 1.37
C GLY A 103 0.01 22.50 0.50
N TYR A 104 1.30 22.17 0.47
CA TYR A 104 2.29 22.89 -0.34
C TYR A 104 1.95 22.86 -1.85
N LEU A 105 1.61 21.68 -2.38
CA LEU A 105 1.29 21.53 -3.81
C LEU A 105 0.01 22.26 -4.21
N THR A 106 -1.02 22.25 -3.38
CA THR A 106 -2.28 22.93 -3.67
C THR A 106 -2.19 24.45 -3.52
N GLU A 107 -1.31 24.94 -2.65
CA GLU A 107 -1.06 26.38 -2.46
C GLU A 107 -0.24 26.96 -3.63
N HIS A 108 0.82 26.27 -4.05
CA HIS A 108 1.71 26.77 -5.12
C HIS A 108 1.19 26.48 -6.54
N PHE A 109 0.36 25.46 -6.69
CA PHE A 109 -0.24 25.07 -7.98
C PHE A 109 -1.77 25.04 -7.86
N PRO A 110 -2.45 26.21 -7.92
CA PRO A 110 -3.89 26.30 -7.74
C PRO A 110 -4.65 25.54 -8.84
N GLY A 111 -5.79 24.96 -8.46
CA GLY A 111 -6.68 24.25 -9.37
C GLY A 111 -6.38 22.76 -9.54
N ALA A 112 -6.86 22.17 -10.63
CA ALA A 112 -6.77 20.73 -10.89
C ALA A 112 -5.32 20.21 -11.04
N PHE A 113 -4.37 21.08 -11.36
CA PHE A 113 -2.98 20.70 -11.61
C PHE A 113 -2.28 20.27 -10.31
N GLY A 114 -2.48 20.99 -9.21
CA GLY A 114 -1.91 20.62 -7.89
C GLY A 114 -2.37 19.25 -7.43
N TYR A 115 -3.65 18.92 -7.61
CA TYR A 115 -4.18 17.58 -7.30
C TYR A 115 -3.60 16.48 -8.19
N LYS A 116 -3.41 16.76 -9.50
CA LYS A 116 -2.76 15.80 -10.40
C LYS A 116 -1.33 15.49 -9.99
N LEU A 117 -0.56 16.49 -9.59
CA LEU A 117 0.80 16.31 -9.07
C LEU A 117 0.79 15.49 -7.78
N TYR A 118 -0.14 15.77 -6.87
CA TYR A 118 -0.29 15.05 -5.63
C TYR A 118 -0.61 13.55 -5.85
N PHE A 119 -1.61 13.23 -6.67
CA PHE A 119 -1.95 11.84 -7.01
C PHE A 119 -0.82 11.14 -7.77
N GLY A 120 -0.11 11.85 -8.66
CA GLY A 120 1.06 11.35 -9.38
C GLY A 120 2.21 10.99 -8.43
N TYR A 121 2.48 11.83 -7.44
CA TYR A 121 3.46 11.58 -6.40
C TYR A 121 3.13 10.31 -5.59
N ILE A 122 1.87 10.18 -5.14
CA ILE A 122 1.43 9.00 -4.39
C ILE A 122 1.52 7.73 -5.24
N ALA A 123 1.11 7.81 -6.51
CA ALA A 123 1.20 6.69 -7.45
C ALA A 123 2.66 6.24 -7.63
N PHE A 124 3.58 7.18 -7.78
CA PHE A 124 5.01 6.90 -7.91
C PHE A 124 5.58 6.21 -6.66
N VAL A 125 5.29 6.74 -5.47
CA VAL A 125 5.70 6.12 -4.20
C VAL A 125 5.10 4.73 -4.04
N GLY A 126 3.84 4.53 -4.43
CA GLY A 126 3.17 3.23 -4.43
C GLY A 126 3.82 2.21 -5.37
N LEU A 127 4.29 2.64 -6.55
CA LEU A 127 5.07 1.79 -7.47
C LEU A 127 6.42 1.40 -6.87
N LEU A 128 7.13 2.32 -6.22
CA LEU A 128 8.36 1.99 -5.49
C LEU A 128 8.09 0.98 -4.38
N GLY A 129 7.00 1.13 -3.64
CA GLY A 129 6.55 0.15 -2.64
C GLY A 129 6.26 -1.22 -3.26
N THR A 130 5.65 -1.26 -4.44
CA THR A 130 5.39 -2.50 -5.19
C THR A 130 6.71 -3.19 -5.58
N LEU A 131 7.70 -2.45 -6.08
CA LEU A 131 9.02 -2.98 -6.41
C LEU A 131 9.74 -3.52 -5.16
N ALA A 132 9.68 -2.82 -4.03
CA ALA A 132 10.22 -3.29 -2.76
C ALA A 132 9.55 -4.59 -2.30
N ALA A 133 8.23 -4.69 -2.40
CA ALA A 133 7.48 -5.90 -2.06
C ALA A 133 7.80 -7.09 -3.00
N LEU A 134 8.02 -6.84 -4.29
CA LEU A 134 8.47 -7.86 -5.25
C LEU A 134 9.86 -8.39 -4.90
N THR A 135 10.80 -7.52 -4.54
CA THR A 135 12.14 -7.93 -4.13
C THR A 135 12.11 -8.76 -2.84
N LEU A 136 11.26 -8.38 -1.89
CA LEU A 136 11.04 -9.14 -0.67
C LEU A 136 10.47 -10.53 -0.96
N ARG A 137 9.44 -10.61 -1.80
CA ARG A 137 8.86 -11.88 -2.27
C ARG A 137 9.90 -12.80 -2.89
N ALA A 138 10.75 -12.27 -3.77
CA ALA A 138 11.80 -13.04 -4.43
C ALA A 138 12.83 -13.59 -3.42
N ARG A 139 13.19 -12.81 -2.40
CA ARG A 139 14.12 -13.24 -1.33
C ARG A 139 13.54 -14.34 -0.46
N ILE A 140 12.26 -14.25 -0.10
CA ILE A 140 11.59 -15.27 0.74
C ILE A 140 11.44 -16.57 -0.02
N ASN A 141 11.03 -16.54 -1.29
CA ASN A 141 10.91 -17.74 -2.12
C ASN A 141 12.25 -18.47 -2.28
N ARG A 142 13.36 -17.74 -2.45
CA ARG A 142 14.72 -18.34 -2.49
C ARG A 142 15.11 -19.02 -1.18
N LYS A 143 14.75 -18.43 -0.04
CA LYS A 143 15.04 -19.06 1.27
C LYS A 143 14.24 -20.34 1.49
N THR A 144 13.00 -20.40 1.04
CA THR A 144 12.14 -21.59 1.14
C THR A 144 12.66 -22.70 0.24
N SER A 145 13.04 -22.41 -1.00
CA SER A 145 13.61 -23.38 -1.95
C SER A 145 14.91 -24.02 -1.43
N ASN A 146 15.78 -23.25 -0.78
CA ASN A 146 17.03 -23.78 -0.20
C ASN A 146 16.82 -24.64 1.04
N ARG A 147 15.65 -24.58 1.71
CA ARG A 147 15.33 -25.42 2.87
C ARG A 147 14.67 -26.75 2.49
N THR A 148 14.03 -26.82 1.34
CA THR A 148 13.37 -28.03 0.83
C THR A 148 14.28 -28.89 -0.05
N GLY A 149 15.43 -28.38 -0.45
CA GLY A 149 16.44 -29.09 -1.27
C GLY A 149 17.67 -29.59 -0.49
N ALA A 150 17.67 -29.48 0.85
CA ALA A 150 18.66 -30.06 1.75
C ALA A 150 17.98 -31.08 2.67
#